data_2811b91658cb7838eaa7d04008031c43
#
_entry.id   2811b91658cb7838eaa7d04008031c43
#
_cell.length_a   1.000
_cell.length_b   1.000
_cell.length_c   1.000
_cell.angle_alpha   90.00
_cell.angle_beta   90.00
_cell.angle_gamma   90.00
#
_symmetry.space_group_name_H-M   'P 1'
#
loop_
_entity.id
_entity.type
_entity.pdbx_description
1 polymer ?
#
loop_
_entity_poly.entity_id
_entity_poly.type
_entity_poly.pdbx_seq_one_letter_code
_entity_poly.pdbx_strand_id
1 'polypeptide(L)'
;MNNRYNGFDFIRKYINKNGDKYKFKGETIKDFQKWKEAVIPRLKKGLGFENFPKNKLSFRKIEKNEYKDYILEKVKISTMPSLEMPFYVMTPKKGNGKNIIALHGHGCNGKEGLISSEKNEMVYSYALDLMKMGYTVYIPDLLGSGERRLGVYDDIQKSDCDELNFALISLGMSLQGIIVYELMCLVDYIEKEDSVKKLGVVGFSGGGFSGLWLGILDKRVKYVASSCYFHSFKDTLLFTNKCGCNFIPKLW
;
A
#
# COMPACT_ATOMS: atom_id res chain seq x y z
N MET A 1 -28.26 -25.14 -17.09
CA MET A 1 -27.63 -26.33 -16.51
C MET A 1 -27.14 -26.01 -15.11
N ASN A 2 -27.67 -26.71 -14.08
CA ASN A 2 -27.19 -26.57 -12.70
C ASN A 2 -25.85 -27.29 -12.60
N ASN A 3 -24.77 -26.56 -12.82
CA ASN A 3 -23.41 -27.13 -12.74
C ASN A 3 -22.99 -27.20 -11.27
N ARG A 4 -23.43 -28.27 -10.56
CA ARG A 4 -23.10 -28.51 -9.14
C ARG A 4 -21.60 -28.70 -8.88
N TYR A 5 -20.79 -28.76 -9.94
CA TYR A 5 -19.34 -28.97 -9.86
C TYR A 5 -18.53 -27.69 -10.02
N ASN A 6 -19.19 -26.51 -10.11
CA ASN A 6 -18.51 -25.23 -10.28
C ASN A 6 -18.15 -24.64 -8.91
N GLY A 7 -16.85 -24.65 -8.58
CA GLY A 7 -16.33 -24.08 -7.32
C GLY A 7 -16.64 -22.58 -7.15
N PHE A 8 -16.72 -21.81 -8.23
CA PHE A 8 -17.10 -20.40 -8.19
C PHE A 8 -18.55 -20.20 -7.77
N ASP A 9 -19.47 -21.10 -8.12
CA ASP A 9 -20.85 -21.02 -7.63
C ASP A 9 -20.94 -21.27 -6.13
N PHE A 10 -20.12 -22.17 -5.60
CA PHE A 10 -19.98 -22.36 -4.16
C PHE A 10 -19.49 -21.07 -3.49
N ILE A 11 -18.38 -20.49 -3.96
CA ILE A 11 -17.80 -19.26 -3.42
C ILE A 11 -18.82 -18.11 -3.45
N ARG A 12 -19.51 -17.91 -4.59
CA ARG A 12 -20.54 -16.89 -4.74
C ARG A 12 -21.68 -17.04 -3.74
N LYS A 13 -22.19 -18.25 -3.54
CA LYS A 13 -23.26 -18.56 -2.56
C LYS A 13 -22.76 -18.31 -1.13
N TYR A 14 -21.54 -18.72 -0.82
CA TYR A 14 -20.93 -18.49 0.49
C TYR A 14 -20.79 -17.01 0.80
N ILE A 15 -20.26 -16.21 -0.13
CA ILE A 15 -20.11 -14.75 -0.01
C ILE A 15 -21.48 -14.10 0.19
N ASN A 16 -22.49 -14.44 -0.62
CA ASN A 16 -23.82 -13.86 -0.53
C ASN A 16 -24.49 -14.16 0.82
N LYS A 17 -24.24 -15.32 1.40
CA LYS A 17 -24.78 -15.70 2.72
C LYS A 17 -24.08 -14.99 3.88
N ASN A 18 -22.78 -14.73 3.77
CA ASN A 18 -21.94 -14.29 4.90
C ASN A 18 -21.40 -12.85 4.76
N GLY A 19 -21.46 -12.27 3.54
CA GLY A 19 -20.77 -11.02 3.22
C GLY A 19 -21.30 -9.76 3.94
N ASP A 20 -22.53 -9.81 4.45
CA ASP A 20 -23.12 -8.66 5.14
C ASP A 20 -22.86 -8.65 6.67
N LYS A 21 -22.11 -9.63 7.17
CA LYS A 21 -21.89 -9.78 8.61
C LYS A 21 -21.28 -8.55 9.27
N TYR A 22 -20.39 -7.86 8.56
CA TYR A 22 -19.66 -6.70 9.07
C TYR A 22 -20.03 -5.40 8.36
N LYS A 23 -21.09 -5.41 7.55
CA LYS A 23 -21.58 -4.23 6.87
C LYS A 23 -22.00 -3.15 7.89
N PHE A 24 -21.60 -1.90 7.61
CA PHE A 24 -22.08 -0.77 8.39
C PHE A 24 -23.60 -0.61 8.23
N LYS A 25 -24.31 -0.51 9.33
CA LYS A 25 -25.78 -0.37 9.38
C LYS A 25 -26.23 0.83 10.22
N GLY A 26 -25.30 1.67 10.65
CA GLY A 26 -25.60 2.85 11.44
C GLY A 26 -25.95 4.07 10.59
N GLU A 27 -26.48 5.11 11.23
CA GLU A 27 -26.88 6.37 10.59
C GLU A 27 -26.09 7.56 11.09
N THR A 28 -25.42 7.43 12.26
CA THR A 28 -24.70 8.52 12.91
C THR A 28 -23.17 8.35 12.87
N ILE A 29 -22.43 9.45 13.06
CA ILE A 29 -20.97 9.39 13.24
C ILE A 29 -20.59 8.53 14.43
N LYS A 30 -21.38 8.52 15.51
CA LYS A 30 -21.15 7.69 16.70
C LYS A 30 -21.28 6.19 16.37
N ASP A 31 -22.26 5.81 15.55
CA ASP A 31 -22.43 4.44 15.09
C ASP A 31 -21.27 4.02 14.20
N PHE A 32 -20.81 4.90 13.31
CA PHE A 32 -19.64 4.65 12.47
C PHE A 32 -18.38 4.44 13.31
N GLN A 33 -18.16 5.26 14.34
CA GLN A 33 -17.00 5.10 15.23
C GLN A 33 -17.02 3.75 15.96
N LYS A 34 -18.17 3.36 16.54
CA LYS A 34 -18.33 2.05 17.20
C LYS A 34 -18.10 0.89 16.23
N TRP A 35 -18.68 0.99 15.03
CA TRP A 35 -18.46 -0.01 13.99
C TRP A 35 -16.99 -0.12 13.60
N LYS A 36 -16.32 1.02 13.39
CA LYS A 36 -14.90 1.07 13.06
C LYS A 36 -14.03 0.42 14.15
N GLU A 37 -14.29 0.70 15.42
CA GLU A 37 -13.59 0.08 16.57
C GLU A 37 -13.73 -1.44 16.57
N ALA A 38 -14.90 -1.96 16.21
CA ALA A 38 -15.15 -3.41 16.15
C ALA A 38 -14.49 -4.07 14.92
N VAL A 39 -14.39 -3.35 13.79
CA VAL A 39 -13.93 -3.90 12.51
C VAL A 39 -12.40 -3.81 12.36
N ILE A 40 -11.76 -2.75 12.80
CA ILE A 40 -10.30 -2.54 12.64
C ILE A 40 -9.45 -3.71 13.18
N PRO A 41 -9.70 -4.27 14.39
CA PRO A 41 -8.93 -5.42 14.87
C PRO A 41 -9.04 -6.65 13.95
N ARG A 42 -10.22 -6.85 13.35
CA ARG A 42 -10.46 -7.97 12.41
C ARG A 42 -9.71 -7.78 11.10
N LEU A 43 -9.70 -6.53 10.59
CA LEU A 43 -8.93 -6.20 9.39
C LEU A 43 -7.44 -6.44 9.62
N LYS A 44 -6.89 -6.01 10.76
CA LYS A 44 -5.50 -6.28 11.14
C LYS A 44 -5.20 -7.77 11.25
N LYS A 45 -6.12 -8.55 11.81
CA LYS A 45 -6.00 -10.01 11.90
C LYS A 45 -6.01 -10.66 10.51
N GLY A 46 -6.90 -10.24 9.61
CA GLY A 46 -6.94 -10.71 8.22
C GLY A 46 -5.64 -10.39 7.47
N LEU A 47 -5.08 -9.20 7.69
CA LEU A 47 -3.78 -8.79 7.13
C LEU A 47 -2.60 -9.56 7.73
N GLY A 48 -2.77 -10.27 8.87
CA GLY A 48 -1.74 -11.07 9.51
C GLY A 48 -0.86 -10.31 10.50
N PHE A 49 -1.25 -9.13 10.97
CA PHE A 49 -0.45 -8.29 11.87
C PHE A 49 -0.03 -8.98 13.16
N GLU A 50 -0.83 -9.96 13.64
CA GLU A 50 -0.51 -10.75 14.85
C GLU A 50 0.72 -11.65 14.68
N ASN A 51 1.07 -11.97 13.43
CA ASN A 51 2.19 -12.86 13.07
C ASN A 51 3.45 -12.09 12.66
N PHE A 52 3.41 -10.75 12.63
CA PHE A 52 4.58 -9.98 12.22
C PHE A 52 5.64 -9.96 13.31
N PRO A 53 6.90 -10.29 12.96
CA PRO A 53 7.99 -10.23 13.92
C PRO A 53 8.22 -8.76 14.34
N LYS A 54 8.37 -8.57 15.66
CA LYS A 54 8.68 -7.24 16.20
C LYS A 54 10.12 -6.84 15.86
N ASN A 55 10.29 -5.59 15.45
CA ASN A 55 11.61 -5.00 15.22
C ASN A 55 11.69 -3.61 15.83
N LYS A 56 12.89 -3.20 16.20
CA LYS A 56 13.15 -1.80 16.54
C LYS A 56 13.30 -1.03 15.22
N LEU A 57 12.43 -0.09 14.98
CA LEU A 57 12.49 0.76 13.79
C LEU A 57 13.82 1.51 13.75
N SER A 58 14.55 1.34 12.66
CA SER A 58 15.77 2.09 12.37
C SER A 58 15.77 2.55 10.93
N PHE A 59 16.43 3.65 10.65
CA PHE A 59 16.51 4.22 9.31
C PHE A 59 17.90 4.78 9.06
N ARG A 60 18.30 4.77 7.80
CA ARG A 60 19.59 5.22 7.34
C ARG A 60 19.45 6.00 6.04
N LYS A 61 19.97 7.23 6.01
CA LYS A 61 20.12 8.01 4.78
C LYS A 61 21.27 7.40 3.96
N ILE A 62 21.02 7.12 2.70
CA ILE A 62 21.94 6.44 1.79
C ILE A 62 22.62 7.44 0.88
N GLU A 63 21.82 8.35 0.31
CA GLU A 63 22.26 9.28 -0.73
C GLU A 63 21.45 10.56 -0.65
N LYS A 64 22.07 11.66 -1.06
CA LYS A 64 21.43 12.97 -1.16
C LYS A 64 21.91 13.68 -2.41
N ASN A 65 20.98 14.01 -3.29
CA ASN A 65 21.23 14.76 -4.51
C ASN A 65 20.47 16.08 -4.48
N GLU A 66 21.16 17.15 -4.85
CA GLU A 66 20.55 18.48 -4.91
C GLU A 66 20.32 18.87 -6.38
N TYR A 67 19.07 19.15 -6.70
CA TYR A 67 18.62 19.64 -8.01
C TYR A 67 18.28 21.12 -7.93
N LYS A 68 18.03 21.75 -9.07
CA LYS A 68 17.68 23.17 -9.16
C LYS A 68 16.50 23.53 -8.26
N ASP A 69 15.44 22.73 -8.28
CA ASP A 69 14.15 23.05 -7.65
C ASP A 69 13.83 22.22 -6.41
N TYR A 70 14.55 21.11 -6.17
CA TYR A 70 14.30 20.19 -5.07
C TYR A 70 15.56 19.45 -4.60
N ILE A 71 15.46 18.81 -3.47
CA ILE A 71 16.44 17.86 -2.92
C ILE A 71 15.81 16.46 -2.98
N LEU A 72 16.57 15.47 -3.44
CA LEU A 72 16.20 14.06 -3.43
C LEU A 72 17.13 13.31 -2.48
N GLU A 73 16.55 12.73 -1.44
CA GLU A 73 17.26 11.86 -0.50
C GLU A 73 16.78 10.41 -0.68
N LYS A 74 17.71 9.46 -0.73
CA LYS A 74 17.42 8.03 -0.65
C LYS A 74 17.61 7.57 0.78
N VAL A 75 16.57 6.95 1.34
CA VAL A 75 16.56 6.46 2.73
C VAL A 75 16.13 5.00 2.75
N LYS A 76 16.60 4.24 3.72
CA LYS A 76 16.15 2.88 4.03
C LYS A 76 15.62 2.80 5.45
N ILE A 77 14.48 2.14 5.62
CA ILE A 77 13.90 1.78 6.91
C ILE A 77 14.00 0.26 7.10
N SER A 78 14.55 -0.19 8.25
CA SER A 78 14.43 -1.58 8.69
C SER A 78 13.08 -1.73 9.39
N THR A 79 12.13 -2.39 8.72
CA THR A 79 10.73 -2.51 9.16
C THR A 79 10.49 -3.76 9.97
N MET A 80 11.12 -4.87 9.58
CA MET A 80 11.10 -6.16 10.27
C MET A 80 12.51 -6.77 10.25
N PRO A 81 12.80 -7.81 11.04
CA PRO A 81 14.07 -8.53 10.94
C PRO A 81 14.32 -8.97 9.49
N SER A 82 15.48 -8.62 8.96
CA SER A 82 15.93 -8.93 7.58
C SER A 82 15.06 -8.31 6.48
N LEU A 83 14.22 -7.32 6.78
CA LEU A 83 13.40 -6.62 5.80
C LEU A 83 13.62 -5.11 5.87
N GLU A 84 14.13 -4.55 4.78
CA GLU A 84 14.34 -3.12 4.60
C GLU A 84 13.45 -2.58 3.48
N MET A 85 12.91 -1.38 3.68
CA MET A 85 12.16 -0.64 2.68
C MET A 85 12.96 0.59 2.23
N PRO A 86 13.49 0.63 1.00
CA PRO A 86 14.06 1.82 0.41
C PRO A 86 12.96 2.76 -0.05
N PHE A 87 13.17 4.06 0.13
CA PHE A 87 12.27 5.09 -0.35
C PHE A 87 13.03 6.38 -0.70
N TYR A 88 12.42 7.21 -1.52
CA TYR A 88 12.88 8.58 -1.76
C TYR A 88 12.11 9.59 -0.92
N VAL A 89 12.82 10.63 -0.48
CA VAL A 89 12.24 11.86 0.03
C VAL A 89 12.56 12.97 -0.96
N MET A 90 11.54 13.52 -1.59
CA MET A 90 11.68 14.62 -2.54
C MET A 90 11.17 15.90 -1.90
N THR A 91 12.08 16.80 -1.53
CA THR A 91 11.78 18.03 -0.81
C THR A 91 11.92 19.23 -1.72
N PRO A 92 10.85 19.95 -2.05
CA PRO A 92 10.92 21.15 -2.88
C PRO A 92 11.65 22.30 -2.14
N LYS A 93 12.47 23.08 -2.84
CA LYS A 93 13.13 24.28 -2.27
C LYS A 93 12.11 25.35 -1.89
N LYS A 94 10.94 25.37 -2.56
CA LYS A 94 9.79 26.23 -2.22
C LYS A 94 8.61 25.36 -1.86
N GLY A 95 8.58 24.85 -0.61
CA GLY A 95 7.57 23.95 -0.12
C GLY A 95 6.32 24.66 0.43
N ASN A 96 5.19 23.95 0.41
CA ASN A 96 3.91 24.40 0.98
C ASN A 96 3.66 23.86 2.41
N GLY A 97 4.65 23.17 3.01
CA GLY A 97 4.60 22.59 4.36
C GLY A 97 3.66 21.38 4.48
N LYS A 98 3.28 20.74 3.37
CA LYS A 98 2.42 19.55 3.36
C LYS A 98 3.17 18.35 2.81
N ASN A 99 2.82 17.16 3.31
CA ASN A 99 3.49 15.91 3.01
C ASN A 99 2.54 14.92 2.35
N ILE A 100 3.07 14.20 1.34
CA ILE A 100 2.35 13.18 0.60
C ILE A 100 3.22 11.93 0.46
N ILE A 101 2.64 10.77 0.71
CA ILE A 101 3.20 9.48 0.30
C ILE A 101 2.66 9.17 -1.10
N ALA A 102 3.53 8.95 -2.06
CA ALA A 102 3.20 8.57 -3.44
C ALA A 102 3.50 7.09 -3.66
N LEU A 103 2.48 6.30 -4.01
CA LEU A 103 2.54 4.85 -4.08
C LEU A 103 2.38 4.36 -5.53
N HIS A 104 3.42 3.72 -6.07
CA HIS A 104 3.40 3.14 -7.41
C HIS A 104 2.43 1.97 -7.56
N GLY A 105 1.98 1.71 -8.78
CA GLY A 105 1.20 0.52 -9.15
C GLY A 105 2.08 -0.71 -9.42
N HIS A 106 1.44 -1.84 -9.72
CA HIS A 106 2.13 -3.02 -10.22
C HIS A 106 2.70 -2.76 -11.63
N GLY A 107 3.78 -3.47 -11.96
CA GLY A 107 4.41 -3.35 -13.27
C GLY A 107 5.14 -2.02 -13.52
N CYS A 108 5.34 -1.21 -12.48
CA CYS A 108 6.20 -0.03 -12.54
C CYS A 108 7.60 -0.38 -12.00
N ASN A 109 8.59 0.41 -12.40
CA ASN A 109 9.95 0.32 -11.83
C ASN A 109 10.00 0.77 -10.35
N GLY A 110 8.97 0.42 -9.57
CA GLY A 110 8.85 0.86 -8.20
C GLY A 110 8.83 2.39 -8.08
N LYS A 111 9.57 2.94 -7.12
CA LYS A 111 9.70 4.37 -6.89
C LYS A 111 10.31 5.13 -8.06
N GLU A 112 11.17 4.49 -8.86
CA GLU A 112 11.80 5.10 -10.03
C GLU A 112 10.76 5.53 -11.08
N GLY A 113 9.72 4.70 -11.27
CA GLY A 113 8.63 5.00 -12.21
C GLY A 113 7.82 6.25 -11.85
N LEU A 114 7.90 6.74 -10.61
CA LEU A 114 7.19 7.94 -10.15
C LEU A 114 7.98 9.23 -10.26
N ILE A 115 9.30 9.13 -10.53
CA ILE A 115 10.21 10.29 -10.66
C ILE A 115 10.88 10.39 -12.02
N SER A 116 10.73 9.38 -12.90
CA SER A 116 11.32 9.39 -14.22
C SER A 116 10.71 10.50 -15.08
N SER A 117 11.56 11.19 -15.84
CA SER A 117 11.16 12.14 -16.88
C SER A 117 10.88 11.46 -18.23
N GLU A 118 11.25 10.19 -18.38
CA GLU A 118 10.99 9.42 -19.58
C GLU A 118 9.51 9.09 -19.70
N LYS A 119 8.93 9.45 -20.83
CA LYS A 119 7.53 9.11 -21.13
C LYS A 119 7.48 7.72 -21.75
N ASN A 120 7.16 6.71 -20.97
CA ASN A 120 6.76 5.40 -21.46
C ASN A 120 5.47 4.95 -20.74
N GLU A 121 4.84 3.88 -21.21
CA GLU A 121 3.56 3.38 -20.67
C GLU A 121 3.62 2.96 -19.18
N MET A 122 4.82 2.81 -18.64
CA MET A 122 5.10 2.37 -17.27
C MET A 122 5.52 3.50 -16.31
N VAL A 123 5.62 4.72 -16.81
CA VAL A 123 6.11 5.90 -16.07
C VAL A 123 4.95 6.86 -15.84
N TYR A 124 4.59 7.06 -14.60
CA TYR A 124 3.46 7.91 -14.21
C TYR A 124 3.88 9.27 -13.64
N SER A 125 5.15 9.47 -13.32
CA SER A 125 5.83 10.73 -12.92
C SER A 125 5.07 11.68 -11.97
N TYR A 126 3.94 11.26 -11.40
CA TYR A 126 3.08 12.16 -10.62
C TYR A 126 3.72 12.62 -9.29
N ALA A 127 4.78 11.93 -8.84
CA ALA A 127 5.54 12.41 -7.69
C ALA A 127 6.29 13.70 -8.00
N LEU A 128 6.82 13.84 -9.24
CA LEU A 128 7.41 15.10 -9.72
C LEU A 128 6.38 16.24 -9.75
N ASP A 129 5.17 15.96 -10.21
CA ASP A 129 4.12 16.98 -10.29
C ASP A 129 3.65 17.41 -8.89
N LEU A 130 3.52 16.48 -7.94
CA LEU A 130 3.25 16.81 -6.55
C LEU A 130 4.36 17.66 -5.94
N MET A 131 5.63 17.35 -6.21
CA MET A 131 6.77 18.14 -5.77
C MET A 131 6.73 19.56 -6.37
N LYS A 132 6.42 19.71 -7.65
CA LYS A 132 6.26 21.02 -8.31
C LYS A 132 5.12 21.86 -7.69
N MET A 133 4.08 21.19 -7.15
CA MET A 133 3.01 21.83 -6.39
C MET A 133 3.42 22.22 -4.95
N GLY A 134 4.69 21.97 -4.59
CA GLY A 134 5.26 22.34 -3.29
C GLY A 134 5.11 21.31 -2.19
N TYR A 135 4.66 20.09 -2.48
CA TYR A 135 4.59 19.02 -1.47
C TYR A 135 5.96 18.36 -1.26
N THR A 136 6.29 18.03 -0.01
CA THR A 136 7.32 17.02 0.27
C THR A 136 6.72 15.65 -0.04
N VAL A 137 7.39 14.87 -0.92
CA VAL A 137 6.87 13.61 -1.41
C VAL A 137 7.75 12.45 -0.96
N TYR A 138 7.15 11.46 -0.30
CA TYR A 138 7.78 10.21 0.13
C TYR A 138 7.38 9.10 -0.83
N ILE A 139 8.35 8.42 -1.41
CA ILE A 139 8.14 7.51 -2.52
C ILE A 139 8.79 6.16 -2.20
N PRO A 140 8.09 5.22 -1.53
CA PRO A 140 8.65 3.91 -1.19
C PRO A 140 8.60 2.93 -2.35
N ASP A 141 9.54 1.96 -2.35
CA ASP A 141 9.36 0.71 -3.07
C ASP A 141 8.48 -0.23 -2.25
N LEU A 142 7.34 -0.63 -2.80
CA LEU A 142 6.50 -1.65 -2.20
C LEU A 142 7.15 -3.03 -2.34
N LEU A 143 6.92 -3.93 -1.40
CA LEU A 143 7.51 -5.26 -1.41
C LEU A 143 7.14 -6.02 -2.70
N GLY A 144 8.13 -6.62 -3.35
CA GLY A 144 8.00 -7.29 -4.65
C GLY A 144 8.11 -6.35 -5.86
N SER A 145 8.53 -5.08 -5.66
CA SER A 145 8.70 -4.10 -6.73
C SER A 145 10.00 -3.29 -6.58
N GLY A 146 10.44 -2.66 -7.66
CA GLY A 146 11.64 -1.83 -7.67
C GLY A 146 12.88 -2.58 -7.18
N GLU A 147 13.63 -2.00 -6.24
CA GLU A 147 14.81 -2.62 -5.63
C GLU A 147 14.48 -3.85 -4.76
N ARG A 148 13.20 -4.17 -4.55
CA ARG A 148 12.72 -5.24 -3.67
C ARG A 148 12.12 -6.42 -4.45
N ARG A 149 12.39 -6.49 -5.75
CA ARG A 149 12.01 -7.62 -6.61
C ARG A 149 12.82 -8.85 -6.24
N LEU A 150 12.18 -10.03 -6.33
CA LEU A 150 12.85 -11.33 -6.16
C LEU A 150 13.69 -11.70 -7.38
N GLY A 151 13.44 -11.06 -8.54
CA GLY A 151 14.09 -11.41 -9.79
C GLY A 151 13.60 -12.73 -10.40
N VAL A 152 12.42 -13.18 -10.02
CA VAL A 152 11.80 -14.41 -10.55
C VAL A 152 11.41 -14.24 -12.01
N TYR A 153 11.07 -13.02 -12.41
CA TYR A 153 10.70 -12.69 -13.78
C TYR A 153 11.67 -11.66 -14.36
N ASP A 154 12.15 -11.91 -15.57
CA ASP A 154 12.93 -10.92 -16.35
C ASP A 154 12.05 -9.74 -16.81
N ASP A 155 10.75 -9.98 -16.94
CA ASP A 155 9.78 -8.97 -17.35
C ASP A 155 9.52 -7.97 -16.22
N ILE A 156 9.94 -6.70 -16.41
CA ILE A 156 9.72 -5.60 -15.46
C ILE A 156 8.24 -5.25 -15.27
N GLN A 157 7.37 -5.69 -16.17
CA GLN A 157 5.93 -5.48 -16.06
C GLN A 157 5.27 -6.42 -15.05
N LYS A 158 5.93 -7.54 -14.72
CA LYS A 158 5.47 -8.48 -13.70
C LYS A 158 6.02 -8.09 -12.33
N SER A 159 5.16 -8.08 -11.33
CA SER A 159 5.55 -8.00 -9.93
C SER A 159 5.63 -9.41 -9.34
N ASP A 160 6.45 -9.59 -8.32
CA ASP A 160 6.57 -10.86 -7.59
C ASP A 160 5.43 -11.06 -6.56
N CYS A 161 4.28 -10.41 -6.79
CA CYS A 161 3.17 -10.37 -5.83
C CYS A 161 2.55 -11.74 -5.56
N ASP A 162 2.42 -12.58 -6.58
CA ASP A 162 1.75 -13.86 -6.46
C ASP A 162 2.60 -14.83 -5.64
N GLU A 163 3.89 -14.93 -5.95
CA GLU A 163 4.85 -15.79 -5.26
C GLU A 163 4.98 -15.39 -3.78
N LEU A 164 5.17 -14.09 -3.53
CA LEU A 164 5.26 -13.58 -2.17
C LEU A 164 3.96 -13.80 -1.39
N ASN A 165 2.81 -13.52 -1.99
CA ASN A 165 1.54 -13.65 -1.27
C ASN A 165 1.19 -15.10 -0.97
N PHE A 166 1.44 -16.05 -1.89
CA PHE A 166 1.20 -17.48 -1.64
C PHE A 166 2.08 -18.02 -0.50
N ALA A 167 3.37 -17.64 -0.49
CA ALA A 167 4.26 -18.00 0.61
C ALA A 167 3.77 -17.40 1.95
N LEU A 168 3.42 -16.11 1.97
CA LEU A 168 2.99 -15.39 3.17
C LEU A 168 1.65 -15.90 3.73
N ILE A 169 0.70 -16.23 2.87
CA ILE A 169 -0.59 -16.82 3.28
C ILE A 169 -0.36 -18.14 4.03
N SER A 170 0.59 -18.96 3.57
CA SER A 170 0.96 -20.21 4.24
C SER A 170 1.54 -20.01 5.65
N LEU A 171 2.09 -18.81 5.90
CA LEU A 171 2.61 -18.41 7.21
C LEU A 171 1.58 -17.63 8.05
N GLY A 172 0.32 -17.52 7.59
CA GLY A 172 -0.73 -16.76 8.26
C GLY A 172 -0.58 -15.24 8.12
N MET A 173 0.19 -14.78 7.15
CA MET A 173 0.41 -13.37 6.79
C MET A 173 -0.20 -13.08 5.43
N SER A 174 -0.19 -11.81 4.99
CA SER A 174 -0.47 -11.43 3.61
C SER A 174 0.53 -10.41 3.12
N LEU A 175 0.81 -10.41 1.80
CA LEU A 175 1.69 -9.41 1.20
C LEU A 175 1.16 -7.99 1.46
N GLN A 176 -0.14 -7.79 1.29
CA GLN A 176 -0.77 -6.50 1.57
C GLN A 176 -0.62 -6.09 3.03
N GLY A 177 -0.68 -7.04 3.96
CA GLY A 177 -0.45 -6.79 5.39
C GLY A 177 0.95 -6.26 5.66
N ILE A 178 1.98 -6.89 5.08
CA ILE A 178 3.37 -6.43 5.21
C ILE A 178 3.53 -5.03 4.59
N ILE A 179 3.05 -4.82 3.38
CA ILE A 179 3.11 -3.52 2.70
C ILE A 179 2.50 -2.41 3.57
N VAL A 180 1.31 -2.63 4.11
CA VAL A 180 0.63 -1.62 4.94
C VAL A 180 1.38 -1.38 6.25
N TYR A 181 1.90 -2.43 6.88
CA TYR A 181 2.72 -2.29 8.08
C TYR A 181 3.99 -1.46 7.81
N GLU A 182 4.68 -1.71 6.71
CA GLU A 182 5.86 -0.95 6.30
C GLU A 182 5.52 0.52 6.00
N LEU A 183 4.35 0.77 5.37
CA LEU A 183 3.86 2.13 5.16
C LEU A 183 3.53 2.84 6.49
N MET A 184 3.04 2.12 7.50
CA MET A 184 2.88 2.69 8.86
C MET A 184 4.25 3.01 9.48
N CYS A 185 5.28 2.19 9.28
CA CYS A 185 6.66 2.51 9.67
C CYS A 185 7.19 3.77 8.94
N LEU A 186 6.82 3.96 7.66
CA LEU A 186 7.14 5.19 6.93
C LEU A 186 6.43 6.40 7.56
N VAL A 187 5.18 6.26 7.98
CA VAL A 187 4.47 7.33 8.70
C VAL A 187 5.17 7.66 10.04
N ASP A 188 5.69 6.65 10.76
CA ASP A 188 6.49 6.86 11.98
C ASP A 188 7.77 7.65 11.68
N TYR A 189 8.44 7.34 10.55
CA TYR A 189 9.61 8.09 10.09
C TYR A 189 9.25 9.55 9.79
N ILE A 190 8.17 9.77 9.01
CA ILE A 190 7.71 11.11 8.62
C ILE A 190 7.37 11.95 9.86
N GLU A 191 6.69 11.37 10.85
CA GLU A 191 6.33 12.06 12.09
C GLU A 191 7.55 12.45 12.93
N LYS A 192 8.62 11.64 12.88
CA LYS A 192 9.86 11.89 13.61
C LYS A 192 10.74 12.96 12.95
N GLU A 193 10.87 12.92 11.62
CA GLU A 193 11.75 13.84 10.87
C GLU A 193 11.08 15.19 10.59
N ASP A 194 9.77 15.19 10.40
CA ASP A 194 8.97 16.36 10.12
C ASP A 194 7.82 16.48 11.14
N SER A 195 7.63 17.66 11.74
CA SER A 195 6.46 17.96 12.59
C SER A 195 5.17 18.02 11.77
N VAL A 196 4.80 16.88 11.14
CA VAL A 196 3.77 16.80 10.11
C VAL A 196 2.37 16.94 10.70
N LYS A 197 1.70 18.05 10.40
CA LYS A 197 0.28 18.27 10.81
C LYS A 197 -0.73 17.59 9.88
N LYS A 198 -0.40 17.36 8.60
CA LYS A 198 -1.31 16.80 7.59
C LYS A 198 -0.54 15.93 6.62
N LEU A 199 -0.87 14.64 6.60
CA LEU A 199 -0.30 13.65 5.69
C LEU A 199 -1.37 13.17 4.72
N GLY A 200 -1.06 13.24 3.43
CA GLY A 200 -1.85 12.65 2.35
C GLY A 200 -1.18 11.41 1.76
N VAL A 201 -1.97 10.57 1.12
CA VAL A 201 -1.49 9.43 0.33
C VAL A 201 -2.13 9.49 -1.04
N VAL A 202 -1.32 9.34 -2.07
CA VAL A 202 -1.78 9.20 -3.47
C VAL A 202 -1.23 7.89 -4.00
N GLY A 203 -2.07 7.08 -4.62
CA GLY A 203 -1.62 5.80 -5.17
C GLY A 203 -2.36 5.43 -6.45
N PHE A 204 -1.64 4.77 -7.37
CA PHE A 204 -2.18 4.25 -8.61
C PHE A 204 -2.28 2.73 -8.55
N SER A 205 -3.42 2.15 -9.00
CA SER A 205 -3.62 0.70 -9.10
C SER A 205 -3.28 -0.02 -7.77
N GLY A 206 -2.28 -0.90 -7.72
CA GLY A 206 -1.82 -1.57 -6.49
C GLY A 206 -1.42 -0.60 -5.38
N GLY A 207 -0.79 0.53 -5.73
CA GLY A 207 -0.50 1.63 -4.78
C GLY A 207 -1.76 2.30 -4.27
N GLY A 208 -2.79 2.44 -5.11
CA GLY A 208 -4.12 2.92 -4.70
C GLY A 208 -4.77 1.99 -3.66
N PHE A 209 -4.65 0.68 -3.85
CA PHE A 209 -5.08 -0.33 -2.89
C PHE A 209 -4.36 -0.20 -1.55
N SER A 210 -3.04 -0.13 -1.57
CA SER A 210 -2.22 0.01 -0.37
C SER A 210 -2.51 1.34 0.36
N GLY A 211 -2.72 2.42 -0.39
CA GLY A 211 -3.09 3.73 0.16
C GLY A 211 -4.43 3.73 0.88
N LEU A 212 -5.45 3.03 0.34
CA LEU A 212 -6.74 2.85 1.01
C LEU A 212 -6.58 2.13 2.36
N TRP A 213 -5.83 1.01 2.38
CA TRP A 213 -5.58 0.28 3.62
C TRP A 213 -4.82 1.12 4.65
N LEU A 214 -3.80 1.86 4.22
CA LEU A 214 -3.07 2.76 5.11
C LEU A 214 -3.99 3.81 5.72
N GLY A 215 -4.84 4.46 4.93
CA GLY A 215 -5.80 5.46 5.41
C GLY A 215 -6.88 4.89 6.35
N ILE A 216 -7.25 3.61 6.20
CA ILE A 216 -8.16 2.92 7.11
C ILE A 216 -7.49 2.63 8.46
N LEU A 217 -6.22 2.19 8.44
CA LEU A 217 -5.55 1.64 9.63
C LEU A 217 -4.71 2.67 10.40
N ASP A 218 -4.26 3.75 9.74
CA ASP A 218 -3.46 4.81 10.36
C ASP A 218 -4.20 6.16 10.36
N LYS A 219 -4.65 6.58 11.54
CA LYS A 219 -5.39 7.84 11.73
C LYS A 219 -4.58 9.10 11.44
N ARG A 220 -3.27 9.01 11.31
CA ARG A 220 -2.38 10.13 10.96
C ARG A 220 -2.51 10.52 9.49
N VAL A 221 -2.87 9.56 8.64
CA VAL A 221 -3.23 9.83 7.25
C VAL A 221 -4.62 10.49 7.20
N LYS A 222 -4.70 11.68 6.62
CA LYS A 222 -5.93 12.49 6.58
C LYS A 222 -6.61 12.49 5.22
N TYR A 223 -5.85 12.25 4.16
CA TYR A 223 -6.34 12.30 2.79
C TYR A 223 -5.80 11.10 2.02
N VAL A 224 -6.66 10.44 1.28
CA VAL A 224 -6.29 9.34 0.39
C VAL A 224 -6.87 9.59 -0.99
N ALA A 225 -6.02 9.59 -2.01
CA ALA A 225 -6.42 9.58 -3.40
C ALA A 225 -6.02 8.22 -4.01
N SER A 226 -6.99 7.39 -4.34
CA SER A 226 -6.79 6.10 -4.97
C SER A 226 -7.24 6.17 -6.42
N SER A 227 -6.31 6.01 -7.35
CA SER A 227 -6.59 5.95 -8.78
C SER A 227 -6.56 4.50 -9.26
N CYS A 228 -7.52 4.13 -10.10
CA CYS A 228 -7.64 2.81 -10.73
C CYS A 228 -7.78 1.63 -9.75
N TYR A 229 -8.20 1.89 -8.52
CA TYR A 229 -8.48 0.84 -7.54
C TYR A 229 -9.56 1.27 -6.54
N PHE A 230 -10.80 0.92 -6.82
CA PHE A 230 -11.90 1.02 -5.84
C PHE A 230 -13.01 0.05 -6.23
N HIS A 231 -13.02 -1.13 -5.64
CA HIS A 231 -14.03 -2.15 -5.87
C HIS A 231 -14.27 -3.00 -4.63
N SER A 232 -15.34 -3.81 -4.65
CA SER A 232 -15.67 -4.68 -3.51
C SER A 232 -14.77 -5.91 -3.46
N PHE A 233 -14.52 -6.42 -2.24
CA PHE A 233 -13.83 -7.71 -2.09
C PHE A 233 -14.60 -8.89 -2.70
N LYS A 234 -15.92 -8.78 -2.82
CA LYS A 234 -16.73 -9.76 -3.54
C LYS A 234 -16.28 -9.88 -4.99
N ASP A 235 -16.07 -8.72 -5.63
CA ASP A 235 -15.62 -8.70 -7.03
C ASP A 235 -14.17 -9.22 -7.13
N THR A 236 -13.30 -8.88 -6.18
CA THR A 236 -11.94 -9.44 -6.10
C THR A 236 -11.95 -10.97 -6.09
N LEU A 237 -12.80 -11.58 -5.26
CA LEU A 237 -12.83 -13.03 -5.09
C LEU A 237 -13.48 -13.78 -6.28
N LEU A 238 -14.37 -13.12 -7.03
CA LEU A 238 -15.11 -13.72 -8.14
C LEU A 238 -14.46 -13.50 -9.52
N PHE A 239 -13.55 -12.54 -9.65
CA PHE A 239 -12.83 -12.28 -10.90
C PHE A 239 -11.41 -12.89 -10.83
N THR A 240 -11.09 -13.73 -11.79
CA THR A 240 -9.87 -14.56 -11.80
C THR A 240 -8.58 -13.82 -12.18
N ASN A 241 -8.68 -12.62 -12.77
CA ASN A 241 -7.52 -11.87 -13.26
C ASN A 241 -7.07 -10.78 -12.29
N LYS A 242 -6.87 -11.13 -11.01
CA LYS A 242 -6.35 -10.22 -10.00
C LYS A 242 -5.01 -10.70 -9.48
N CYS A 243 -4.11 -9.76 -9.21
CA CYS A 243 -2.84 -10.03 -8.54
C CYS A 243 -3.07 -10.66 -7.17
N GLY A 244 -2.22 -11.62 -6.78
CA GLY A 244 -2.29 -12.32 -5.50
C GLY A 244 -2.33 -11.42 -4.28
N CYS A 245 -1.69 -10.25 -4.33
CA CYS A 245 -1.70 -9.28 -3.23
C CYS A 245 -3.10 -8.77 -2.84
N ASN A 246 -4.11 -8.95 -3.73
CA ASN A 246 -5.50 -8.60 -3.44
C ASN A 246 -6.21 -9.64 -2.55
N PHE A 247 -5.64 -10.83 -2.39
CA PHE A 247 -6.25 -11.90 -1.61
C PHE A 247 -5.77 -11.85 -0.17
N ILE A 248 -6.63 -11.35 0.70
CA ILE A 248 -6.37 -11.21 2.14
C ILE A 248 -7.21 -12.27 2.87
N PRO A 249 -6.58 -13.15 3.67
CA PRO A 249 -7.31 -14.19 4.40
C PRO A 249 -8.30 -13.61 5.43
N LYS A 250 -9.37 -14.36 5.71
CA LYS A 250 -10.29 -14.08 6.84
C LYS A 250 -10.99 -12.72 6.83
N LEU A 251 -11.18 -12.10 5.68
CA LEU A 251 -11.95 -10.85 5.59
C LEU A 251 -13.47 -11.07 5.65
N TRP A 252 -13.94 -12.34 5.57
CA TRP A 252 -15.35 -12.74 5.59
C TRP A 252 -15.75 -13.40 6.90
#